data_332fe4ee275ab5d858f8f03bbeca744c
#
_entry.id   332fe4ee275ab5d858f8f03bbeca744c
#
_cell.length_a   1.000
_cell.length_b   1.000
_cell.length_c   1.000
_cell.angle_alpha   90.00
_cell.angle_beta   90.00
_cell.angle_gamma   90.00
#
_symmetry.space_group_name_H-M   'P 1'
#
loop_
_entity.id
_entity.type
_entity.pdbx_description
1 polymer ?
#
loop_
_entity_poly.entity_id
_entity_poly.type
_entity_poly.pdbx_seq_one_letter_code
_entity_poly.pdbx_strand_id
1 'polypeptide(L)' 'MESATFRKWLAEQGCRFDTQQEGRGDGHGTLTIHRDGRTAELPLVGPHHELDPRAVRQVCEGLGLAWSDLPGPKGRV' A
#
# COMPACT_ATOMS: atom_id res chain seq x y z
N MET A 1 -7.96 -2.11 6.87
CA MET A 1 -8.09 -1.17 5.76
C MET A 1 -8.04 -1.93 4.46
N GLU A 2 -8.96 -1.69 3.58
CA GLU A 2 -8.97 -2.36 2.29
C GLU A 2 -7.85 -1.85 1.40
N SER A 3 -7.35 -2.74 0.57
CA SER A 3 -6.25 -2.43 -0.33
C SER A 3 -6.55 -1.21 -1.21
N ALA A 4 -7.75 -1.14 -1.77
CA ALA A 4 -8.11 -0.02 -2.64
C ALA A 4 -8.09 1.30 -1.89
N THR A 5 -8.56 1.31 -0.66
CA THR A 5 -8.57 2.52 0.15
C THR A 5 -7.16 2.99 0.44
N PHE A 6 -6.29 2.06 0.78
CA PHE A 6 -4.91 2.40 1.07
C PHE A 6 -4.20 2.93 -0.17
N ARG A 7 -4.42 2.28 -1.31
CA ARG A 7 -3.79 2.72 -2.55
C ARG A 7 -4.25 4.10 -2.95
N LYS A 8 -5.54 4.38 -2.78
CA LYS A 8 -6.06 5.71 -3.10
C LYS A 8 -5.41 6.77 -2.21
N TRP A 9 -5.29 6.48 -0.93
CA TRP A 9 -4.65 7.41 -0.01
C TRP A 9 -3.19 7.65 -0.40
N LEU A 10 -2.49 6.58 -0.76
CA LEU A 10 -1.09 6.72 -1.17
C LEU A 10 -0.97 7.60 -2.41
N ALA A 11 -1.88 7.43 -3.37
CA ALA A 11 -1.87 8.26 -4.56
C ALA A 11 -2.05 9.74 -4.20
N GLU A 12 -2.90 10.02 -3.22
CA GLU A 12 -3.10 11.38 -2.75
C GLU A 12 -1.86 11.95 -2.09
N GLN A 13 -0.99 11.09 -1.58
CA GLN A 13 0.27 11.52 -0.98
C GLN A 13 1.38 11.70 -2.01
N GLY A 14 1.06 11.58 -3.28
CA GLY A 14 2.05 11.74 -4.34
C GLY A 14 2.83 10.49 -4.67
N CYS A 15 2.32 9.34 -4.27
CA CYS A 15 3.00 8.08 -4.55
C CYS A 15 2.73 7.63 -5.96
N ARG A 16 3.69 6.91 -6.53
CA ARG A 16 3.55 6.25 -7.82
C ARG A 16 3.62 4.75 -7.62
N PHE A 17 3.00 4.03 -8.51
CA PHE A 17 2.87 2.58 -8.36
C PHE A 17 3.47 1.88 -9.56
N ASP A 18 4.18 0.80 -9.27
CA ASP A 18 4.76 -0.06 -10.28
C ASP A 18 4.30 -1.48 -9.98
N THR A 19 3.63 -2.09 -10.93
CA THR A 19 3.11 -3.43 -10.73
C THR A 19 4.06 -4.41 -11.37
N GLN A 20 4.53 -5.36 -10.60
CA GLN A 20 5.37 -6.42 -11.10
C GLN A 20 4.68 -7.74 -10.89
N GLN A 21 4.38 -8.41 -11.97
CA GLN A 21 3.79 -9.72 -11.93
C GLN A 21 4.80 -10.72 -12.40
N GLU A 22 4.94 -11.78 -11.66
CA GLU A 22 5.94 -12.78 -12.00
C GLU A 22 5.53 -13.56 -13.17
N GLY A 23 4.63 -13.60 -13.77
CA GLY A 23 4.30 -14.38 -14.93
C GLY A 23 4.46 -15.88 -14.74
N ARG A 24 4.51 -16.32 -13.53
CA ARG A 24 4.57 -17.74 -13.24
C ARG A 24 3.21 -18.23 -12.82
N GLY A 25 3.13 -19.51 -12.63
CA GLY A 25 1.86 -20.13 -12.42
C GLY A 25 1.11 -19.68 -11.20
N ASP A 26 1.76 -19.25 -10.17
CA ASP A 26 1.05 -18.89 -8.98
C ASP A 26 0.40 -17.52 -9.04
N GLY A 27 0.75 -16.71 -10.01
CA GLY A 27 0.06 -15.46 -10.23
C GLY A 27 0.30 -14.39 -9.19
N HIS A 28 1.19 -14.60 -8.29
CA HIS A 28 1.49 -13.58 -7.30
C HIS A 28 2.33 -12.49 -7.90
N GLY A 29 2.07 -11.28 -7.50
CA GLY A 29 2.85 -10.15 -7.95
C GLY A 29 3.14 -9.23 -6.80
N THR A 30 3.88 -8.18 -7.09
CA THR A 30 4.27 -7.20 -6.11
C THR A 30 3.90 -5.82 -6.63
N LEU A 31 3.33 -5.03 -5.74
CA LEU A 31 3.08 -3.63 -6.02
C LEU A 31 4.20 -2.83 -5.36
N THR A 32 4.99 -2.17 -6.17
CA THR A 32 6.07 -1.32 -5.67
C THR A 32 5.58 0.11 -5.66
N ILE A 33 5.75 0.78 -4.54
CA ILE A 33 5.26 2.13 -4.33
C ILE A 33 6.47 3.05 -4.22
N HIS A 34 6.45 4.11 -4.99
CA HIS A 34 7.57 5.07 -5.02
C HIS A 34 7.08 6.43 -4.53
N ARG A 35 7.85 7.04 -3.68
CA ARG A 35 7.54 8.37 -3.22
C ARG A 35 8.84 9.07 -2.83
N ASP A 36 9.17 10.14 -3.53
CA ASP A 36 10.25 11.03 -3.12
C ASP A 36 11.58 10.28 -2.94
N GLY A 37 11.88 9.38 -3.87
CA GLY A 37 13.09 8.59 -3.81
C GLY A 37 13.04 7.41 -2.87
N ARG A 38 11.93 7.18 -2.21
CA ARG A 38 11.74 6.03 -1.34
C ARG A 38 10.85 5.01 -2.01
N THR A 39 10.99 3.78 -1.59
CA THR A 39 10.16 2.71 -2.13
C THR A 39 9.64 1.82 -1.00
N ALA A 40 8.51 1.20 -1.26
CA ALA A 40 7.94 0.20 -0.39
C ALA A 40 7.21 -0.82 -1.25
N GLU A 41 6.94 -1.98 -0.70
CA GLU A 41 6.32 -3.05 -1.47
C GLU A 41 5.14 -3.62 -0.71
N LEU A 42 4.13 -3.98 -1.48
CA LEU A 42 2.96 -4.68 -0.97
C LEU A 42 2.67 -5.87 -1.88
N PRO A 43 2.11 -6.96 -1.34
CA PRO A 43 1.61 -8.01 -2.22
C PRO A 43 0.50 -7.47 -3.10
N LEU A 44 0.46 -7.96 -4.31
CA LEU A 44 -0.59 -7.56 -5.24
C LEU A 44 -1.84 -8.35 -4.89
N VAL A 45 -2.84 -7.67 -4.38
CA VAL A 45 -4.07 -8.33 -3.91
C VAL A 45 -5.27 -7.59 -4.47
N GLY A 46 -6.43 -8.18 -4.32
CA GLY A 46 -7.66 -7.59 -4.82
C GLY A 46 -8.02 -6.30 -4.09
N PRO A 47 -8.89 -5.48 -4.70
CA PRO A 47 -9.20 -4.15 -4.13
C PRO A 47 -9.90 -4.22 -2.78
N HIS A 48 -10.64 -5.27 -2.53
CA HIS A 48 -11.36 -5.41 -1.27
C HIS A 48 -10.63 -6.25 -0.25
N HIS A 49 -9.40 -6.62 -0.56
CA HIS A 49 -8.60 -7.39 0.37
C HIS A 49 -8.23 -6.55 1.58
N GLU A 50 -8.42 -7.12 2.75
CA GLU A 50 -8.09 -6.42 3.98
C GLU A 50 -6.61 -6.54 4.23
N LEU A 51 -5.93 -5.42 4.35
CA LEU A 51 -4.48 -5.42 4.55
C LEU A 51 -4.16 -5.57 6.04
N ASP A 52 -3.09 -6.27 6.30
CA ASP A 52 -2.57 -6.40 7.65
C ASP A 52 -2.10 -5.02 8.12
N PRO A 53 -2.57 -4.56 9.29
CA PRO A 53 -2.13 -3.25 9.80
C PRO A 53 -0.62 -3.11 9.90
N ARG A 54 0.09 -4.19 10.20
CA ARG A 54 1.55 -4.11 10.26
C ARG A 54 2.15 -3.83 8.90
N ALA A 55 1.61 -4.45 7.85
CA ALA A 55 2.09 -4.21 6.50
C ALA A 55 1.83 -2.76 6.09
N VAL A 56 0.66 -2.25 6.41
CA VAL A 56 0.31 -0.87 6.12
C VAL A 56 1.29 0.07 6.80
N ARG A 57 1.56 -0.17 8.06
CA ARG A 57 2.47 0.67 8.82
C ARG A 57 3.88 0.63 8.25
N GLN A 58 4.35 -0.56 7.87
CA GLN A 58 5.67 -0.69 7.29
C GLN A 58 5.80 0.07 5.98
N VAL A 59 4.77 0.04 5.16
CA VAL A 59 4.78 0.78 3.91
C VAL A 59 4.87 2.27 4.20
N CYS A 60 4.06 2.76 5.13
CA CYS A 60 4.10 4.18 5.46
C CYS A 60 5.47 4.59 5.96
N GLU A 61 6.05 3.80 6.83
CA GLU A 61 7.37 4.12 7.37
C GLU A 61 8.43 4.10 6.27
N GLY A 62 8.36 3.13 5.37
CA GLY A 62 9.31 3.06 4.28
C GLY A 62 9.21 4.24 3.33
N LEU A 63 8.04 4.83 3.22
CA LEU A 63 7.81 5.97 2.33
C LEU A 63 7.94 7.31 3.04
N GLY A 64 8.21 7.30 4.33
CA GLY A 64 8.30 8.54 5.08
C GLY A 64 6.96 9.17 5.37
N LEU A 65 5.90 8.39 5.40
CA LEU A 65 4.56 8.87 5.67
C LEU A 65 4.18 8.56 7.10
N ALA A 66 3.33 9.41 7.68
CA ALA A 66 2.82 9.16 9.02
C ALA A 66 1.61 8.24 8.91
N TRP A 67 1.74 7.04 9.43
CA TRP A 67 0.62 6.10 9.36
C TRP A 67 -0.59 6.60 10.14
N SER A 68 -0.40 7.51 11.07
CA SER A 68 -1.52 8.08 11.80
C SER A 68 -2.39 8.99 10.94
N ASP A 69 -1.93 9.36 9.77
CA ASP A 69 -2.72 10.17 8.85
C ASP A 69 -3.61 9.34 7.94
N LEU A 70 -3.60 8.04 8.10
CA LEU A 70 -4.39 7.17 7.25
C LEU A 70 -5.87 7.48 7.37
N PRO A 71 -6.61 7.35 6.28
CA PRO A 71 -8.05 7.57 6.32
C PRO A 71 -8.76 6.39 6.95
N GLY A 72 -10.08 6.49 7.00
CA GLY A 72 -10.90 5.37 7.40
C GLY A 72 -11.34 5.46 8.83
N PRO A 73 -11.61 4.33 9.43
CA PRO A 73 -12.31 4.31 10.70
C PRO A 73 -11.46 4.68 11.90
N LYS A 74 -10.26 5.13 11.70
CA LYS A 74 -9.42 5.43 12.84
C LYS A 74 -10.05 6.38 13.82
N GLY A 75 -10.88 7.25 13.33
CA GLY A 75 -11.55 8.20 14.21
C GLY A 75 -12.58 7.58 15.10
N ARG A 76 -12.92 6.35 14.83
CA ARG A 76 -13.93 5.64 15.60
C ARG A 76 -13.37 4.62 16.55
N VAL A 77 -12.13 4.49 16.51
CA VAL A 77 -11.52 3.52 17.41
C VAL A 77 -11.13 4.20 18.68
#